data_5caede41d4e369d6556f324c28500217
#
_entry.id   5caede41d4e369d6556f324c28500217
#
_cell.length_a   1.000
_cell.length_b   1.000
_cell.length_c   1.000
_cell.angle_alpha   90.00
_cell.angle_beta   90.00
_cell.angle_gamma   90.00
#
_symmetry.space_group_name_H-M   'P 1'
#
loop_
_entity.id
_entity.type
_entity.pdbx_description
1 polymer ?
#
loop_
_entity_poly.entity_id
_entity_poly.type
_entity_poly.pdbx_seq_one_letter_code
_entity_poly.pdbx_strand_id
1 'polypeptide(L)'
;MLLTDGSTQRGPAVRLRLPRPAALPDWVPELATLGLVTGVGGVMVYEVMELLGRAVVKHGPKIDEPIRHWTDSHQVKRWTAVMERLTKVGNTWTTWGAAGTAAATLAVAWPGRKWVPPATLAAAILVDKYATLALRRRFGRPGPPGSPGGTYPCGGVDRVILFYGLIAYLLWREFSGSSQGKAWAVGVVAALSFNEAYSREYLSKHWFTDILSGVLYGALLLAPQIAAVRLIEGPAVQPGQGRKN
;
A
#
# COMPACT_ATOMS: atom_id res chain seq x y z
N MET A 1 74.77 46.46 -27.08
CA MET A 1 73.49 45.91 -27.52
C MET A 1 73.08 44.92 -26.47
N LEU A 2 72.28 45.40 -25.51
CA LEU A 2 71.82 44.63 -24.33
C LEU A 2 70.42 44.21 -24.58
N LEU A 3 70.15 42.87 -24.69
CA LEU A 3 68.86 42.30 -24.75
C LEU A 3 68.36 42.06 -23.32
N THR A 4 67.34 42.76 -22.94
CA THR A 4 66.66 42.59 -21.66
C THR A 4 65.73 41.38 -21.69
N ASP A 5 66.03 40.42 -20.84
CA ASP A 5 65.25 39.20 -20.63
C ASP A 5 63.96 39.56 -19.85
N GLY A 6 62.83 39.34 -20.52
CA GLY A 6 61.49 39.64 -19.96
C GLY A 6 60.91 38.42 -19.26
N SER A 7 61.38 38.11 -18.06
CA SER A 7 60.75 37.06 -17.23
C SER A 7 59.43 37.53 -16.66
N THR A 8 58.29 37.16 -17.30
CA THR A 8 56.96 37.33 -16.75
C THR A 8 56.72 36.31 -15.59
N GLN A 9 56.88 36.79 -14.35
CA GLN A 9 56.46 36.04 -13.16
C GLN A 9 54.93 35.83 -13.20
N ARG A 10 54.48 34.60 -13.54
CA ARG A 10 53.12 34.22 -13.33
C ARG A 10 52.86 34.06 -11.81
N GLY A 11 52.09 34.96 -11.24
CA GLY A 11 51.63 34.84 -9.85
C GLY A 11 50.91 33.53 -9.56
N PRO A 12 50.92 33.06 -8.32
CA PRO A 12 50.28 31.78 -7.95
C PRO A 12 48.79 31.81 -8.29
N ALA A 13 48.35 30.85 -9.10
CA ALA A 13 46.93 30.68 -9.44
C ALA A 13 46.14 30.36 -8.16
N VAL A 14 45.34 31.32 -7.71
CA VAL A 14 44.41 31.14 -6.58
C VAL A 14 43.34 30.13 -7.03
N ARG A 15 43.50 28.87 -6.65
CA ARG A 15 42.45 27.86 -6.82
C ARG A 15 41.35 28.13 -5.79
N LEU A 16 40.28 28.78 -6.20
CA LEU A 16 39.03 28.84 -5.43
C LEU A 16 38.55 27.41 -5.16
N ARG A 17 38.78 26.90 -3.96
CA ARG A 17 38.13 25.68 -3.48
C ARG A 17 36.67 26.04 -3.18
N LEU A 18 35.77 25.77 -4.12
CA LEU A 18 34.36 25.82 -3.82
C LEU A 18 34.07 24.85 -2.65
N PRO A 19 33.31 25.27 -1.63
CA PRO A 19 32.95 24.39 -0.53
C PRO A 19 32.24 23.18 -1.14
N ARG A 20 32.66 21.98 -0.76
CA ARG A 20 31.95 20.74 -1.16
C ARG A 20 30.52 20.85 -0.60
N PRO A 21 29.48 20.62 -1.42
CA PRO A 21 28.13 20.60 -0.90
C PRO A 21 28.08 19.60 0.27
N ALA A 22 27.46 20.00 1.38
CA ALA A 22 27.29 19.13 2.53
C ALA A 22 26.59 17.84 2.06
N ALA A 23 27.14 16.68 2.42
CA ALA A 23 26.51 15.40 2.08
C ALA A 23 25.09 15.39 2.68
N LEU A 24 24.11 14.99 1.86
CA LEU A 24 22.74 14.84 2.34
C LEU A 24 22.71 13.75 3.43
N PRO A 25 21.89 13.92 4.48
CA PRO A 25 21.68 12.87 5.48
C PRO A 25 21.25 11.57 4.81
N ASP A 26 21.72 10.42 5.30
CA ASP A 26 21.50 9.09 4.71
C ASP A 26 20.03 8.74 4.50
N TRP A 27 19.12 9.27 5.32
CA TRP A 27 17.68 9.03 5.21
C TRP A 27 17.03 9.72 3.99
N VAL A 28 17.65 10.77 3.43
CA VAL A 28 17.07 11.53 2.30
C VAL A 28 16.95 10.67 1.02
N PRO A 29 18.02 9.99 0.54
CA PRO A 29 17.90 9.11 -0.62
C PRO A 29 16.96 7.93 -0.37
N GLU A 30 16.86 7.44 0.87
CA GLU A 30 15.95 6.35 1.24
C GLU A 30 14.48 6.79 1.21
N LEU A 31 14.18 7.98 1.73
CA LEU A 31 12.85 8.57 1.65
C LEU A 31 12.45 8.87 0.20
N ALA A 32 13.39 9.34 -0.62
CA ALA A 32 13.18 9.50 -2.06
C ALA A 32 12.87 8.16 -2.74
N THR A 33 13.58 7.08 -2.36
CA THR A 33 13.31 5.72 -2.85
C THR A 33 11.90 5.26 -2.47
N LEU A 34 11.49 5.47 -1.22
CA LEU A 34 10.13 5.17 -0.77
C LEU A 34 9.10 5.91 -1.62
N GLY A 35 9.25 7.23 -1.76
CA GLY A 35 8.34 8.07 -2.52
C GLY A 35 8.26 7.67 -4.01
N LEU A 36 9.40 7.40 -4.63
CA LEU A 36 9.48 6.99 -6.03
C LEU A 36 8.80 5.63 -6.26
N VAL A 37 9.18 4.62 -5.49
CA VAL A 37 8.67 3.24 -5.67
C VAL A 37 7.18 3.18 -5.39
N THR A 38 6.71 3.81 -4.31
CA THR A 38 5.29 3.80 -3.96
C THR A 38 4.46 4.70 -4.88
N GLY A 39 5.00 5.85 -5.29
CA GLY A 39 4.33 6.78 -6.20
C GLY A 39 4.20 6.22 -7.62
N VAL A 40 5.31 5.78 -8.22
CA VAL A 40 5.29 5.14 -9.55
C VAL A 40 4.45 3.86 -9.52
N GLY A 41 4.63 3.03 -8.50
CA GLY A 41 3.79 1.83 -8.30
C GLY A 41 2.30 2.17 -8.22
N GLY A 42 1.94 3.22 -7.48
CA GLY A 42 0.56 3.70 -7.38
C GLY A 42 -0.03 4.15 -8.72
N VAL A 43 0.75 4.87 -9.54
CA VAL A 43 0.32 5.26 -10.89
C VAL A 43 0.13 4.04 -11.78
N MET A 44 1.08 3.10 -11.79
CA MET A 44 0.94 1.86 -12.58
C MET A 44 -0.30 1.05 -12.16
N VAL A 45 -0.54 0.95 -10.87
CA VAL A 45 -1.74 0.27 -10.33
C VAL A 45 -3.01 1.01 -10.76
N TYR A 46 -3.03 2.34 -10.72
CA TYR A 46 -4.16 3.12 -11.20
C TYR A 46 -4.49 2.82 -12.66
N GLU A 47 -3.50 2.80 -13.55
CA GLU A 47 -3.69 2.49 -14.98
C GLU A 47 -4.25 1.07 -15.20
N VAL A 48 -3.70 0.08 -14.49
CA VAL A 48 -4.23 -1.30 -14.54
C VAL A 48 -5.69 -1.34 -14.07
N MET A 49 -6.01 -0.64 -12.98
CA MET A 49 -7.36 -0.60 -12.45
C MET A 49 -8.33 0.21 -13.33
N GLU A 50 -7.82 1.21 -14.05
CA GLU A 50 -8.63 1.92 -15.04
C GLU A 50 -9.02 1.00 -16.22
N LEU A 51 -8.08 0.23 -16.74
CA LEU A 51 -8.36 -0.77 -17.78
C LEU A 51 -9.39 -1.81 -17.30
N LEU A 52 -9.18 -2.36 -16.11
CA LEU A 52 -10.10 -3.30 -15.50
C LEU A 52 -11.49 -2.68 -15.25
N GLY A 53 -11.53 -1.45 -14.78
CA GLY A 53 -12.77 -0.71 -14.51
C GLY A 53 -13.65 -0.54 -15.76
N ARG A 54 -13.04 -0.27 -16.90
CA ARG A 54 -13.76 -0.21 -18.19
C ARG A 54 -14.42 -1.57 -18.51
N ALA A 55 -13.71 -2.66 -18.29
CA ALA A 55 -14.25 -4.02 -18.49
C ALA A 55 -15.37 -4.33 -17.49
N VAL A 56 -15.17 -3.98 -16.20
CA VAL A 56 -16.16 -4.19 -15.15
C VAL A 56 -17.44 -3.40 -15.37
N VAL A 57 -17.34 -2.14 -15.78
CA VAL A 57 -18.54 -1.33 -16.09
C VAL A 57 -19.31 -1.92 -17.29
N LYS A 58 -18.61 -2.40 -18.31
CA LYS A 58 -19.21 -2.95 -19.51
C LYS A 58 -19.81 -4.34 -19.34
N HIS A 59 -19.12 -5.23 -18.63
CA HIS A 59 -19.46 -6.67 -18.58
C HIS A 59 -19.90 -7.13 -17.19
N GLY A 60 -19.61 -6.34 -16.14
CA GLY A 60 -19.94 -6.67 -14.74
C GLY A 60 -21.39 -7.03 -14.50
N PRO A 61 -22.38 -6.28 -15.03
CA PRO A 61 -23.79 -6.57 -14.77
C PRO A 61 -24.21 -8.01 -15.09
N LYS A 62 -23.63 -8.62 -16.13
CA LYS A 62 -23.92 -10.02 -16.50
C LYS A 62 -23.48 -11.04 -15.44
N ILE A 63 -22.48 -10.67 -14.63
CA ILE A 63 -21.94 -11.51 -13.54
C ILE A 63 -22.61 -11.14 -12.23
N ASP A 64 -22.76 -9.85 -11.98
CA ASP A 64 -23.20 -9.30 -10.70
C ASP A 64 -24.68 -9.59 -10.41
N GLU A 65 -25.55 -9.45 -11.43
CA GLU A 65 -26.98 -9.64 -11.25
C GLU A 65 -27.37 -11.07 -10.82
N PRO A 66 -26.88 -12.15 -11.47
CA PRO A 66 -27.18 -13.50 -11.02
C PRO A 66 -26.68 -13.80 -9.60
N ILE A 67 -25.44 -13.34 -9.28
CA ILE A 67 -24.86 -13.53 -7.94
C ILE A 67 -25.70 -12.78 -6.91
N ARG A 68 -26.07 -11.56 -7.23
CA ARG A 68 -26.92 -10.74 -6.35
C ARG A 68 -28.28 -11.40 -6.08
N HIS A 69 -28.97 -11.88 -7.10
CA HIS A 69 -30.24 -12.59 -6.93
C HIS A 69 -30.09 -13.82 -6.04
N TRP A 70 -29.01 -14.56 -6.23
CA TRP A 70 -28.72 -15.72 -5.38
C TRP A 70 -28.47 -15.28 -3.92
N THR A 71 -27.65 -14.26 -3.70
CA THR A 71 -27.36 -13.73 -2.36
C THR A 71 -28.63 -13.26 -1.66
N ASP A 72 -29.46 -12.46 -2.33
CA ASP A 72 -30.70 -11.94 -1.75
C ASP A 72 -31.69 -13.05 -1.36
N SER A 73 -31.77 -14.12 -2.16
CA SER A 73 -32.65 -15.25 -1.87
C SER A 73 -32.16 -16.12 -0.69
N HIS A 74 -30.88 -16.00 -0.31
CA HIS A 74 -30.26 -16.77 0.77
C HIS A 74 -29.92 -15.94 2.01
N GLN A 75 -30.33 -14.65 2.04
CA GLN A 75 -30.12 -13.83 3.23
C GLN A 75 -30.96 -14.32 4.40
N VAL A 76 -30.31 -14.47 5.55
CA VAL A 76 -30.95 -14.86 6.81
C VAL A 76 -30.83 -13.74 7.81
N LYS A 77 -31.93 -13.19 8.28
CA LYS A 77 -32.00 -12.00 9.17
C LYS A 77 -31.03 -12.07 10.36
N ARG A 78 -30.86 -13.24 10.99
CA ARG A 78 -29.93 -13.41 12.13
C ARG A 78 -28.47 -13.19 11.76
N TRP A 79 -28.09 -13.46 10.51
CA TRP A 79 -26.72 -13.28 10.03
C TRP A 79 -26.42 -11.84 9.61
N THR A 80 -27.42 -11.05 9.26
CA THR A 80 -27.23 -9.64 8.87
C THR A 80 -26.51 -8.85 9.96
N ALA A 81 -26.95 -8.97 11.23
CA ALA A 81 -26.29 -8.29 12.34
C ALA A 81 -24.84 -8.76 12.56
N VAL A 82 -24.54 -10.02 12.30
CA VAL A 82 -23.17 -10.56 12.35
C VAL A 82 -22.34 -9.95 11.22
N MET A 83 -22.85 -9.95 9.99
CA MET A 83 -22.15 -9.39 8.84
C MET A 83 -21.90 -7.88 8.97
N GLU A 84 -22.84 -7.13 9.56
CA GLU A 84 -22.67 -5.71 9.87
C GLU A 84 -21.51 -5.43 10.85
N ARG A 85 -21.24 -6.35 11.77
CA ARG A 85 -20.08 -6.24 12.67
C ARG A 85 -18.79 -6.65 11.96
N LEU A 86 -18.83 -7.73 11.21
CA LEU A 86 -17.67 -8.29 10.51
C LEU A 86 -17.16 -7.33 9.42
N THR A 87 -18.05 -6.65 8.69
CA THR A 87 -17.66 -5.69 7.65
C THR A 87 -16.99 -4.42 8.18
N LYS A 88 -16.92 -4.23 9.50
CA LYS A 88 -16.22 -3.08 10.10
C LYS A 88 -14.69 -3.20 9.98
N VAL A 89 -14.17 -4.40 9.76
CA VAL A 89 -12.72 -4.65 9.62
C VAL A 89 -12.11 -3.85 8.46
N GLY A 90 -12.82 -3.75 7.33
CA GLY A 90 -12.39 -3.00 6.15
C GLY A 90 -12.81 -1.52 6.13
N ASN A 91 -13.45 -1.00 7.18
CA ASN A 91 -13.82 0.41 7.23
C ASN A 91 -12.58 1.31 7.29
N THR A 92 -12.67 2.48 6.67
CA THR A 92 -11.57 3.45 6.58
C THR A 92 -10.96 3.77 7.96
N TRP A 93 -11.79 4.11 8.92
CA TRP A 93 -11.31 4.47 10.26
C TRP A 93 -10.69 3.29 11.02
N THR A 94 -11.23 2.08 10.84
CA THR A 94 -10.67 0.87 11.46
C THR A 94 -9.29 0.53 10.88
N THR A 95 -9.16 0.55 9.56
CA THR A 95 -7.89 0.23 8.87
C THR A 95 -6.83 1.32 9.10
N TRP A 96 -7.21 2.60 9.07
CA TRP A 96 -6.28 3.69 9.36
C TRP A 96 -5.87 3.74 10.83
N GLY A 97 -6.81 3.44 11.75
CA GLY A 97 -6.50 3.29 13.18
C GLY A 97 -5.52 2.15 13.43
N ALA A 98 -5.73 0.98 12.80
CA ALA A 98 -4.79 -0.13 12.87
C ALA A 98 -3.41 0.23 12.30
N ALA A 99 -3.38 0.91 11.14
CA ALA A 99 -2.13 1.37 10.53
C ALA A 99 -1.41 2.40 11.42
N GLY A 100 -2.12 3.36 12.01
CA GLY A 100 -1.55 4.35 12.93
C GLY A 100 -1.00 3.71 14.21
N THR A 101 -1.74 2.78 14.81
CA THR A 101 -1.28 2.02 15.99
C THR A 101 -0.04 1.19 15.66
N ALA A 102 -0.04 0.48 14.53
CA ALA A 102 1.11 -0.28 14.09
C ALA A 102 2.31 0.64 13.80
N ALA A 103 2.09 1.79 13.15
CA ALA A 103 3.13 2.78 12.90
C ALA A 103 3.79 3.26 14.19
N ALA A 104 2.99 3.65 15.20
CA ALA A 104 3.48 4.10 16.49
C ALA A 104 4.25 2.99 17.25
N THR A 105 3.68 1.78 17.31
CA THR A 105 4.31 0.64 17.99
C THR A 105 5.63 0.25 17.32
N LEU A 106 5.63 0.14 15.99
CA LEU A 106 6.82 -0.25 15.24
C LEU A 106 7.88 0.85 15.24
N ALA A 107 7.52 2.14 15.27
CA ALA A 107 8.48 3.23 15.41
C ALA A 107 9.33 3.12 16.70
N VAL A 108 8.76 2.54 17.75
CA VAL A 108 9.49 2.29 19.03
C VAL A 108 10.23 0.97 18.99
N ALA A 109 9.55 -0.10 18.57
CA ALA A 109 10.04 -1.49 18.66
C ALA A 109 10.95 -1.90 17.48
N TRP A 110 11.01 -1.11 16.40
CA TRP A 110 11.77 -1.46 15.20
C TRP A 110 13.27 -1.37 15.45
N PRO A 111 14.03 -2.47 15.29
CA PRO A 111 15.47 -2.47 15.54
C PRO A 111 16.28 -1.85 14.39
N GLY A 112 15.67 -1.68 13.22
CA GLY A 112 16.28 -1.01 12.07
C GLY A 112 16.05 0.50 12.06
N ARG A 113 15.77 1.02 10.86
CA ARG A 113 15.44 2.43 10.68
C ARG A 113 14.03 2.72 11.17
N LYS A 114 13.88 3.23 12.38
CA LYS A 114 12.60 3.45 13.08
C LYS A 114 11.57 4.26 12.30
N TRP A 115 12.00 5.05 11.32
CA TRP A 115 11.13 5.85 10.46
C TRP A 115 10.46 5.04 9.33
N VAL A 116 11.03 3.88 8.95
CA VAL A 116 10.56 3.09 7.79
C VAL A 116 9.13 2.58 7.96
N PRO A 117 8.74 1.91 9.06
CA PRO A 117 7.37 1.45 9.22
C PRO A 117 6.33 2.58 9.18
N PRO A 118 6.46 3.68 9.95
CA PRO A 118 5.49 4.75 9.92
C PRO A 118 5.42 5.46 8.55
N ALA A 119 6.57 5.69 7.90
CA ALA A 119 6.59 6.33 6.59
C ALA A 119 5.94 5.46 5.51
N THR A 120 6.19 4.14 5.53
CA THR A 120 5.60 3.22 4.56
C THR A 120 4.09 3.11 4.76
N LEU A 121 3.61 3.01 6.01
CA LEU A 121 2.17 2.99 6.31
C LEU A 121 1.50 4.32 5.93
N ALA A 122 2.15 5.46 6.16
CA ALA A 122 1.66 6.76 5.72
C ALA A 122 1.59 6.86 4.18
N ALA A 123 2.62 6.41 3.47
CA ALA A 123 2.64 6.35 2.01
C ALA A 123 1.50 5.46 1.47
N ALA A 124 1.26 4.30 2.09
CA ALA A 124 0.15 3.42 1.74
C ALA A 124 -1.21 4.12 1.90
N ILE A 125 -1.42 4.86 3.00
CA ILE A 125 -2.65 5.64 3.22
C ILE A 125 -2.84 6.70 2.13
N LEU A 126 -1.80 7.43 1.78
CA LEU A 126 -1.87 8.48 0.77
C LEU A 126 -2.18 7.89 -0.61
N VAL A 127 -1.46 6.86 -1.02
CA VAL A 127 -1.67 6.22 -2.33
C VAL A 127 -3.08 5.62 -2.42
N ASP A 128 -3.51 4.85 -1.42
CA ASP A 128 -4.87 4.30 -1.37
C ASP A 128 -5.93 5.40 -1.48
N LYS A 129 -5.84 6.42 -0.62
CA LYS A 129 -6.83 7.50 -0.58
C LYS A 129 -6.99 8.20 -1.93
N TYR A 130 -5.88 8.60 -2.55
CA TYR A 130 -5.95 9.40 -3.78
C TYR A 130 -6.27 8.55 -5.01
N ALA A 131 -5.70 7.36 -5.13
CA ALA A 131 -5.98 6.48 -6.25
C ALA A 131 -7.41 5.93 -6.21
N THR A 132 -7.90 5.52 -5.04
CA THR A 132 -9.31 5.09 -4.87
C THR A 132 -10.29 6.23 -5.17
N LEU A 133 -10.00 7.45 -4.70
CA LEU A 133 -10.84 8.61 -4.99
C LEU A 133 -10.87 8.91 -6.50
N ALA A 134 -9.72 8.84 -7.17
CA ALA A 134 -9.62 9.05 -8.62
C ALA A 134 -10.40 8.01 -9.41
N LEU A 135 -10.27 6.71 -9.07
CA LEU A 135 -11.03 5.62 -9.70
C LEU A 135 -12.54 5.77 -9.49
N ARG A 136 -12.97 6.10 -8.29
CA ARG A 136 -14.39 6.32 -8.00
C ARG A 136 -14.98 7.49 -8.77
N ARG A 137 -14.24 8.59 -8.88
CA ARG A 137 -14.66 9.76 -9.69
C ARG A 137 -14.68 9.42 -11.19
N ARG A 138 -13.72 8.63 -11.65
CA ARG A 138 -13.58 8.24 -13.05
C ARG A 138 -14.72 7.36 -13.53
N PHE A 139 -15.15 6.40 -12.72
CA PHE A 139 -16.15 5.41 -13.13
C PHE A 139 -17.56 5.74 -12.63
N GLY A 140 -17.72 6.38 -11.47
CA GLY A 140 -19.03 6.71 -10.92
C GLY A 140 -20.00 5.54 -10.86
N ARG A 141 -19.50 4.29 -10.80
CA ARG A 141 -20.33 3.08 -10.93
C ARG A 141 -21.41 3.06 -9.86
N PRO A 142 -22.70 2.94 -10.23
CA PRO A 142 -23.76 2.80 -9.26
C PRO A 142 -23.60 1.49 -8.51
N GLY A 143 -23.85 1.53 -7.19
CA GLY A 143 -23.85 0.33 -6.36
C GLY A 143 -25.12 -0.52 -6.51
N PRO A 144 -25.18 -1.65 -5.83
CA PRO A 144 -26.41 -2.42 -5.68
C PRO A 144 -27.55 -1.56 -5.12
N PRO A 145 -28.82 -1.89 -5.38
CA PRO A 145 -29.96 -1.15 -4.83
C PRO A 145 -29.85 -0.95 -3.31
N GLY A 146 -30.01 0.29 -2.85
CA GLY A 146 -29.88 0.67 -1.44
C GLY A 146 -28.45 0.97 -0.97
N SER A 147 -27.44 0.84 -1.82
CA SER A 147 -26.06 1.23 -1.52
C SER A 147 -25.73 2.61 -2.10
N PRO A 148 -24.74 3.33 -1.51
CA PRO A 148 -24.25 4.57 -2.10
C PRO A 148 -23.53 4.30 -3.44
N GLY A 149 -23.56 5.26 -4.35
CA GLY A 149 -22.83 5.17 -5.64
C GLY A 149 -21.30 5.23 -5.47
N GLY A 150 -20.58 5.01 -6.58
CA GLY A 150 -19.12 5.04 -6.59
C GLY A 150 -18.50 3.82 -5.93
N THR A 151 -18.98 2.62 -6.27
CA THR A 151 -18.59 1.38 -5.58
C THR A 151 -17.32 0.74 -6.11
N TYR A 152 -16.84 1.13 -7.28
CA TYR A 152 -15.63 0.56 -7.89
C TYR A 152 -14.37 1.34 -7.51
N PRO A 153 -13.28 0.65 -7.14
CA PRO A 153 -13.21 -0.72 -6.60
C PRO A 153 -13.77 -0.81 -5.18
N CYS A 154 -13.92 -2.04 -4.65
CA CYS A 154 -14.37 -2.23 -3.27
C CYS A 154 -13.31 -1.81 -2.27
N GLY A 155 -13.44 -0.57 -1.74
CA GLY A 155 -12.49 0.02 -0.81
C GLY A 155 -12.42 -0.62 0.58
N GLY A 156 -13.29 -1.56 0.93
CA GLY A 156 -13.19 -2.32 2.17
C GLY A 156 -12.17 -3.46 2.04
N VAL A 157 -12.26 -4.19 0.94
CA VAL A 157 -11.41 -5.34 0.68
C VAL A 157 -9.97 -4.93 0.36
N ASP A 158 -9.79 -3.90 -0.47
CA ASP A 158 -8.46 -3.38 -0.80
C ASP A 158 -7.70 -2.94 0.45
N ARG A 159 -8.35 -2.20 1.35
CA ARG A 159 -7.73 -1.73 2.59
C ARG A 159 -7.36 -2.87 3.53
N VAL A 160 -8.17 -3.91 3.63
CA VAL A 160 -7.81 -5.09 4.41
C VAL A 160 -6.53 -5.71 3.87
N ILE A 161 -6.43 -5.91 2.57
CA ILE A 161 -5.25 -6.51 1.94
C ILE A 161 -4.03 -5.59 2.07
N LEU A 162 -4.18 -4.30 1.76
CA LEU A 162 -3.09 -3.34 1.79
C LEU A 162 -2.56 -3.13 3.21
N PHE A 163 -3.42 -2.71 4.14
CA PHE A 163 -2.94 -2.30 5.48
C PHE A 163 -2.63 -3.48 6.37
N TYR A 164 -3.52 -4.46 6.50
CA TYR A 164 -3.19 -5.64 7.31
C TYR A 164 -2.12 -6.50 6.66
N GLY A 165 -2.06 -6.54 5.31
CA GLY A 165 -0.97 -7.19 4.58
C GLY A 165 0.38 -6.53 4.84
N LEU A 166 0.44 -5.20 4.80
CA LEU A 166 1.67 -4.45 5.09
C LEU A 166 2.09 -4.60 6.56
N ILE A 167 1.16 -4.47 7.51
CA ILE A 167 1.41 -4.69 8.94
C ILE A 167 1.93 -6.12 9.17
N ALA A 168 1.25 -7.13 8.63
CA ALA A 168 1.65 -8.53 8.75
C ALA A 168 3.03 -8.79 8.14
N TYR A 169 3.32 -8.17 6.99
CA TYR A 169 4.65 -8.25 6.38
C TYR A 169 5.73 -7.63 7.26
N LEU A 170 5.50 -6.43 7.81
CA LEU A 170 6.46 -5.76 8.68
C LEU A 170 6.72 -6.57 9.96
N LEU A 171 5.66 -7.08 10.60
CA LEU A 171 5.77 -7.92 11.79
C LEU A 171 6.49 -9.24 11.48
N TRP A 172 6.11 -9.93 10.41
CA TRP A 172 6.79 -11.16 10.00
C TRP A 172 8.27 -10.92 9.73
N ARG A 173 8.58 -9.89 8.95
CA ARG A 173 9.94 -9.55 8.56
C ARG A 173 10.85 -9.34 9.76
N GLU A 174 10.37 -8.64 10.78
CA GLU A 174 11.22 -8.19 11.89
C GLU A 174 11.24 -9.19 13.05
N PHE A 175 10.12 -9.81 13.35
CA PHE A 175 9.99 -10.63 14.55
C PHE A 175 9.98 -12.14 14.31
N SER A 176 9.75 -12.58 13.10
CA SER A 176 9.69 -14.02 12.79
C SER A 176 10.72 -14.44 11.74
N GLY A 177 10.69 -13.85 10.53
CA GLY A 177 11.55 -14.24 9.41
C GLY A 177 11.35 -15.68 8.91
N SER A 178 10.61 -16.51 9.65
CA SER A 178 10.41 -17.93 9.37
C SER A 178 9.37 -18.18 8.28
N SER A 179 9.46 -19.32 7.59
CA SER A 179 8.46 -19.73 6.61
C SER A 179 7.08 -19.97 7.25
N GLN A 180 7.05 -20.52 8.45
CA GLN A 180 5.82 -20.73 9.21
C GLN A 180 5.18 -19.39 9.61
N GLY A 181 5.95 -18.43 10.12
CA GLY A 181 5.45 -17.08 10.42
C GLY A 181 4.90 -16.38 9.20
N LYS A 182 5.54 -16.55 8.02
CA LYS A 182 5.02 -16.04 6.75
C LYS A 182 3.69 -16.68 6.38
N ALA A 183 3.56 -18.00 6.53
CA ALA A 183 2.30 -18.71 6.25
C ALA A 183 1.17 -18.22 7.15
N TRP A 184 1.43 -18.02 8.44
CA TRP A 184 0.46 -17.45 9.38
C TRP A 184 0.07 -16.02 8.99
N ALA A 185 1.03 -15.15 8.67
CA ALA A 185 0.76 -13.77 8.23
C ALA A 185 -0.16 -13.74 7.00
N VAL A 186 0.15 -14.55 5.99
CA VAL A 186 -0.67 -14.66 4.78
C VAL A 186 -2.06 -15.24 5.10
N GLY A 187 -2.13 -16.29 5.92
CA GLY A 187 -3.39 -16.95 6.30
C GLY A 187 -4.35 -16.01 7.03
N VAL A 188 -3.85 -15.22 7.98
CA VAL A 188 -4.66 -14.23 8.73
C VAL A 188 -5.19 -13.15 7.78
N VAL A 189 -4.33 -12.58 6.91
CA VAL A 189 -4.76 -11.56 5.95
C VAL A 189 -5.77 -12.12 4.96
N ALA A 190 -5.57 -13.34 4.47
CA ALA A 190 -6.52 -14.00 3.59
C ALA A 190 -7.89 -14.23 4.26
N ALA A 191 -7.89 -14.67 5.51
CA ALA A 191 -9.14 -14.88 6.28
C ALA A 191 -9.89 -13.56 6.51
N LEU A 192 -9.18 -12.48 6.88
CA LEU A 192 -9.76 -11.15 7.06
C LEU A 192 -10.31 -10.60 5.73
N SER A 193 -9.58 -10.80 4.63
CA SER A 193 -10.00 -10.37 3.29
C SER A 193 -11.23 -11.12 2.81
N PHE A 194 -11.28 -12.44 3.03
CA PHE A 194 -12.46 -13.25 2.72
C PHE A 194 -13.67 -12.81 3.55
N ASN A 195 -13.48 -12.60 4.84
CA ASN A 195 -14.53 -12.10 5.73
C ASN A 195 -15.10 -10.76 5.24
N GLU A 196 -14.21 -9.81 4.90
CA GLU A 196 -14.64 -8.50 4.39
C GLU A 196 -15.36 -8.65 3.05
N ALA A 197 -14.79 -9.42 2.11
CA ALA A 197 -15.38 -9.67 0.81
C ALA A 197 -16.78 -10.28 0.91
N TYR A 198 -16.92 -11.36 1.70
CA TYR A 198 -18.19 -12.02 1.92
C TYR A 198 -19.23 -11.13 2.59
N SER A 199 -18.83 -10.38 3.62
CA SER A 199 -19.75 -9.47 4.31
C SER A 199 -20.22 -8.32 3.42
N ARG A 200 -19.37 -7.80 2.51
CA ARG A 200 -19.73 -6.75 1.53
C ARG A 200 -20.74 -7.25 0.51
N GLU A 201 -20.56 -8.45 0.02
CA GLU A 201 -21.51 -9.11 -0.89
C GLU A 201 -22.82 -9.39 -0.18
N TYR A 202 -22.78 -10.08 0.97
CA TYR A 202 -23.95 -10.46 1.76
C TYR A 202 -24.82 -9.25 2.14
N LEU A 203 -24.20 -8.14 2.52
CA LEU A 203 -24.89 -6.90 2.88
C LEU A 203 -25.27 -6.03 1.68
N SER A 204 -25.00 -6.47 0.48
CA SER A 204 -25.33 -5.74 -0.74
C SER A 204 -24.72 -4.35 -0.82
N LYS A 205 -23.51 -4.19 -0.27
CA LYS A 205 -22.78 -2.92 -0.28
C LYS A 205 -21.98 -2.68 -1.55
N HIS A 206 -21.57 -3.76 -2.21
CA HIS A 206 -20.78 -3.74 -3.44
C HIS A 206 -21.24 -4.85 -4.38
N TRP A 207 -21.00 -4.69 -5.66
CA TRP A 207 -21.13 -5.73 -6.64
C TRP A 207 -19.98 -6.74 -6.50
N PHE A 208 -20.21 -7.99 -6.86
CA PHE A 208 -19.20 -9.05 -6.80
C PHE A 208 -17.94 -8.70 -7.61
N THR A 209 -18.11 -8.10 -8.81
CA THR A 209 -16.96 -7.66 -9.61
C THR A 209 -16.20 -6.49 -8.99
N ASP A 210 -16.84 -5.61 -8.19
CA ASP A 210 -16.14 -4.57 -7.41
C ASP A 210 -15.29 -5.21 -6.32
N ILE A 211 -15.78 -6.28 -5.69
CA ILE A 211 -15.08 -7.03 -4.64
C ILE A 211 -13.83 -7.70 -5.21
N LEU A 212 -13.95 -8.40 -6.34
CA LEU A 212 -12.81 -9.02 -7.02
C LEU A 212 -11.77 -7.95 -7.44
N SER A 213 -12.26 -6.82 -7.95
CA SER A 213 -11.40 -5.69 -8.28
C SER A 213 -10.69 -5.13 -7.04
N GLY A 214 -11.36 -5.07 -5.89
CA GLY A 214 -10.78 -4.67 -4.62
C GLY A 214 -9.68 -5.62 -4.14
N VAL A 215 -9.86 -6.94 -4.32
CA VAL A 215 -8.82 -7.93 -4.02
C VAL A 215 -7.56 -7.69 -4.85
N LEU A 216 -7.72 -7.55 -6.17
CA LEU A 216 -6.60 -7.28 -7.07
C LEU A 216 -5.94 -5.94 -6.74
N TYR A 217 -6.74 -4.89 -6.54
CA TYR A 217 -6.27 -3.55 -6.24
C TYR A 217 -5.43 -3.50 -4.97
N GLY A 218 -5.93 -4.07 -3.86
CA GLY A 218 -5.20 -4.14 -2.61
C GLY A 218 -3.87 -4.90 -2.72
N ALA A 219 -3.86 -6.03 -3.46
CA ALA A 219 -2.65 -6.81 -3.70
C ALA A 219 -1.62 -6.03 -4.55
N LEU A 220 -2.08 -5.35 -5.60
CA LEU A 220 -1.23 -4.52 -6.45
C LEU A 220 -0.66 -3.31 -5.71
N LEU A 221 -1.43 -2.66 -4.82
CA LEU A 221 -0.93 -1.57 -3.99
C LEU A 221 0.05 -2.04 -2.90
N LEU A 222 -0.12 -3.24 -2.37
CA LEU A 222 0.78 -3.82 -1.35
C LEU A 222 2.17 -4.11 -1.92
N ALA A 223 2.26 -4.55 -3.17
CA ALA A 223 3.51 -4.95 -3.80
C ALA A 223 4.59 -3.84 -3.80
N PRO A 224 4.34 -2.60 -4.27
CA PRO A 224 5.33 -1.52 -4.22
C PRO A 224 5.70 -1.10 -2.79
N GLN A 225 4.78 -1.22 -1.81
CA GLN A 225 5.11 -0.93 -0.41
C GLN A 225 6.14 -1.95 0.12
N ILE A 226 5.92 -3.23 -0.14
CA ILE A 226 6.86 -4.29 0.22
C ILE A 226 8.21 -4.11 -0.51
N ALA A 227 8.17 -3.76 -1.80
CA ALA A 227 9.37 -3.50 -2.58
C ALA A 227 10.20 -2.34 -2.01
N ALA A 228 9.55 -1.24 -1.65
CA ALA A 228 10.21 -0.09 -1.03
C ALA A 228 10.89 -0.45 0.30
N VAL A 229 10.20 -1.18 1.18
CA VAL A 229 10.80 -1.65 2.44
C VAL A 229 12.02 -2.55 2.18
N ARG A 230 11.95 -3.45 1.18
CA ARG A 230 13.08 -4.32 0.83
C ARG A 230 14.28 -3.56 0.27
N LEU A 231 14.04 -2.55 -0.54
CA LEU A 231 15.11 -1.72 -1.11
C LEU A 231 15.83 -0.89 -0.04
N ILE A 232 15.10 -0.41 0.96
CA ILE A 232 15.65 0.44 2.02
C ILE A 232 16.34 -0.40 3.10
N GLU A 233 15.71 -1.49 3.53
CA GLU A 233 16.15 -2.29 4.68
C GLU A 233 16.92 -3.56 4.29
N GLY A 234 16.96 -3.93 3.01
CA GLY A 234 17.52 -5.20 2.55
C GLY A 234 16.59 -6.41 2.77
N PRO A 235 17.05 -7.64 2.63
CA PRO A 235 16.26 -8.86 2.84
C PRO A 235 15.85 -9.03 4.31
N ALA A 236 14.77 -9.80 4.56
CA ALA A 236 14.34 -10.12 5.92
C ALA A 236 15.44 -10.87 6.69
N VAL A 237 15.61 -10.55 7.97
CA VAL A 237 16.58 -11.23 8.83
C VAL A 237 16.11 -12.66 9.07
N GLN A 238 16.99 -13.64 8.82
CA GLN A 238 16.69 -15.04 9.09
C GLN A 238 16.82 -15.32 10.60
N PRO A 239 15.96 -16.18 11.19
CA PRO A 239 16.10 -16.61 12.59
C PRO A 239 17.51 -17.18 12.84
N GLY A 240 18.22 -16.64 13.83
CA GLY A 240 19.56 -17.07 14.20
C GLY A 240 20.72 -16.35 13.50
N GLN A 241 20.47 -15.49 12.52
CA GLN A 241 21.49 -14.59 11.97
C GLN A 241 21.37 -13.23 12.65
N GLY A 242 22.23 -12.96 13.64
CA GLY A 242 22.33 -11.62 14.22
C GLY A 242 22.61 -10.60 13.13
N ARG A 243 21.91 -9.47 13.15
CA ARG A 243 22.21 -8.32 12.31
C ARG A 243 23.67 -7.93 12.58
N LYS A 244 24.55 -8.09 11.59
CA LYS A 244 25.90 -7.52 11.66
C LYS A 244 25.71 -6.01 11.52
N ASN A 245 25.90 -5.28 12.62
CA ASN A 245 25.98 -3.81 12.65
C ASN A 245 27.19 -3.34 11.85
#